data_3e29dccc99eb018e2dac6fcc5f1b98a6
#
_entry.id   3e29dccc99eb018e2dac6fcc5f1b98a6
#
_cell.length_a   1.000
_cell.length_b   1.000
_cell.length_c   1.000
_cell.angle_alpha   90.00
_cell.angle_beta   90.00
_cell.angle_gamma   90.00
#
_symmetry.space_group_name_H-M   'P 1'
#
loop_
_entity.id
_entity.type
_entity.pdbx_description
1 polymer ?
#
loop_
_entity_poly.entity_id
_entity_poly.type
_entity_poly.pdbx_seq_one_letter_code
_entity_poly.pdbx_strand_id
1 'polypeptide(L)'
;MSDDEEYLLKEALSLLGQFEGLPNLDALEGLRLELGVRRNDRKIISLTKNPLENSNLLGELFTTISHRQVVELHYHKFSSPYTELTVNIHPYLLKEYNRRWFLFAAAESDRKLLCFTLDRIDNVVPLPSHKYIDYEGEINEIFDDTIGVTINEKSPVYNIVFWVSDISKDYVATKPIHDSQKNISGSEEEKLRRIYPSLSKGRFFSIDCKENYELIRELTSFGKELIVLSPKLIQERVFEWIDELQKRYVKIKSRT
;
A
#
# COMPACT_ATOMS: atom_id res chain seq x y z
N MET A 1 -18.86 16.94 30.86
CA MET A 1 -17.72 16.01 30.74
C MET A 1 -17.26 15.68 32.13
N SER A 2 -17.21 14.40 32.50
CA SER A 2 -16.64 13.98 33.80
C SER A 2 -15.12 14.11 33.80
N ASP A 3 -14.49 14.11 34.99
CA ASP A 3 -13.02 14.19 35.10
C ASP A 3 -12.34 13.02 34.38
N ASP A 4 -12.95 11.83 34.38
CA ASP A 4 -12.47 10.66 33.67
C ASP A 4 -12.56 10.82 32.14
N GLU A 5 -13.63 11.40 31.63
CA GLU A 5 -13.79 11.69 30.19
C GLU A 5 -12.78 12.73 29.71
N GLU A 6 -12.53 13.75 30.54
CA GLU A 6 -11.53 14.77 30.23
C GLU A 6 -10.11 14.17 30.23
N TYR A 7 -9.80 13.32 31.20
CA TYR A 7 -8.52 12.61 31.23
C TYR A 7 -8.31 11.74 29.99
N LEU A 8 -9.30 10.91 29.64
CA LEU A 8 -9.22 10.05 28.45
C LEU A 8 -9.06 10.87 27.15
N LEU A 9 -9.75 11.99 27.03
CA LEU A 9 -9.63 12.88 25.87
C LEU A 9 -8.20 13.48 25.77
N LYS A 10 -7.63 13.91 26.91
CA LYS A 10 -6.25 14.43 26.96
C LYS A 10 -5.23 13.38 26.55
N GLU A 11 -5.38 12.15 27.03
CA GLU A 11 -4.50 11.01 26.64
C GLU A 11 -4.62 10.71 25.15
N ALA A 12 -5.82 10.65 24.60
CA ALA A 12 -6.07 10.43 23.18
C ALA A 12 -5.44 11.52 22.31
N LEU A 13 -5.59 12.78 22.68
CA LEU A 13 -4.97 13.91 21.98
C LEU A 13 -3.43 13.89 22.07
N SER A 14 -2.89 13.48 23.21
CA SER A 14 -1.44 13.31 23.39
C SER A 14 -0.89 12.20 22.49
N LEU A 15 -1.63 11.08 22.39
CA LEU A 15 -1.29 9.96 21.51
C LEU A 15 -1.37 10.36 20.05
N LEU A 16 -2.49 10.96 19.62
CA LEU A 16 -2.68 11.42 18.24
C LEU A 16 -1.63 12.44 17.81
N GLY A 17 -1.20 13.31 18.71
CA GLY A 17 -0.13 14.29 18.46
C GLY A 17 1.24 13.66 18.18
N GLN A 18 1.45 12.37 18.43
CA GLN A 18 2.67 11.66 18.07
C GLN A 18 2.65 11.12 16.62
N PHE A 19 1.46 11.04 16.01
CA PHE A 19 1.25 10.65 14.62
C PHE A 19 1.27 11.90 13.74
N GLU A 20 2.45 12.40 13.38
CA GLU A 20 2.57 13.53 12.45
C GLU A 20 2.15 13.10 11.03
N GLY A 21 1.54 13.99 10.26
CA GLY A 21 1.12 13.77 8.87
C GLY A 21 -0.24 13.11 8.70
N LEU A 22 -1.03 12.98 9.79
CA LEU A 22 -2.45 12.66 9.68
C LEU A 22 -3.25 13.93 9.29
N PRO A 23 -4.31 13.78 8.48
CA PRO A 23 -5.17 14.90 8.11
C PRO A 23 -5.83 15.53 9.35
N ASN A 24 -6.00 16.85 9.32
CA ASN A 24 -6.66 17.65 10.37
C ASN A 24 -5.98 17.69 11.75
N LEU A 25 -4.71 17.34 11.87
CA LEU A 25 -3.99 17.49 13.14
C LEU A 25 -3.88 18.94 13.61
N ASP A 26 -3.88 19.91 12.70
CA ASP A 26 -3.89 21.33 13.05
C ASP A 26 -5.15 21.74 13.82
N ALA A 27 -6.31 21.17 13.50
CA ALA A 27 -7.55 21.36 14.26
C ALA A 27 -7.46 20.73 15.68
N LEU A 28 -6.75 19.61 15.80
CA LEU A 28 -6.49 18.98 17.10
C LEU A 28 -5.50 19.79 17.96
N GLU A 29 -4.59 20.56 17.36
CA GLU A 29 -3.72 21.46 18.11
C GLU A 29 -4.52 22.58 18.80
N GLY A 30 -5.53 23.15 18.14
CA GLY A 30 -6.46 24.08 18.75
C GLY A 30 -7.16 23.49 19.98
N LEU A 31 -7.72 22.30 19.84
CA LEU A 31 -8.38 21.58 20.93
C LEU A 31 -7.43 21.21 22.07
N ARG A 32 -6.20 20.85 21.76
CA ARG A 32 -5.15 20.58 22.77
C ARG A 32 -4.85 21.83 23.62
N LEU A 33 -4.73 22.98 22.98
CA LEU A 33 -4.47 24.26 23.66
C LEU A 33 -5.64 24.61 24.57
N GLU A 34 -6.88 24.48 24.10
CA GLU A 34 -8.09 24.74 24.90
C GLU A 34 -8.18 23.84 26.14
N LEU A 35 -7.82 22.56 26.00
CA LEU A 35 -7.84 21.57 27.09
C LEU A 35 -6.58 21.62 27.98
N GLY A 36 -5.64 22.52 27.71
CA GLY A 36 -4.39 22.65 28.47
C GLY A 36 -3.47 21.43 28.38
N VAL A 37 -3.60 20.63 27.32
CA VAL A 37 -2.74 19.46 27.08
C VAL A 37 -1.34 19.96 26.65
N ARG A 38 -0.36 19.82 27.52
CA ARG A 38 1.02 20.18 27.21
C ARG A 38 1.55 19.28 26.08
N ARG A 39 2.31 19.88 25.15
CA ARG A 39 3.03 19.09 24.14
C ARG A 39 4.04 18.20 24.90
N ASN A 40 3.89 16.89 24.74
CA ASN A 40 4.91 15.99 25.28
C ASN A 40 6.09 16.01 24.32
N ASP A 41 7.14 16.78 24.66
CA ASP A 41 8.34 16.94 23.84
C ASP A 41 9.12 15.62 23.69
N ARG A 42 8.81 14.63 24.52
CA ARG A 42 9.39 13.30 24.43
C ARG A 42 8.66 12.47 23.36
N LYS A 43 9.30 12.32 22.21
CA LYS A 43 8.81 11.43 21.16
C LYS A 43 8.95 9.97 21.61
N ILE A 44 7.83 9.34 21.94
CA ILE A 44 7.76 7.94 22.40
C ILE A 44 7.54 7.01 21.20
N ILE A 45 6.76 7.45 20.20
CA ILE A 45 6.47 6.70 18.98
C ILE A 45 7.27 7.30 17.83
N SER A 46 8.07 6.46 17.17
CA SER A 46 8.80 6.85 15.96
C SER A 46 8.25 6.07 14.76
N LEU A 47 7.64 6.77 13.83
CA LEU A 47 7.19 6.22 12.56
C LEU A 47 8.19 6.63 11.46
N THR A 48 8.56 5.66 10.62
CA THR A 48 9.37 6.00 9.45
C THR A 48 8.48 6.68 8.42
N LYS A 49 8.80 7.93 8.10
CA LYS A 49 8.02 8.75 7.18
C LYS A 49 8.75 8.94 5.87
N ASN A 50 7.98 9.09 4.81
CA ASN A 50 8.39 9.85 3.66
C ASN A 50 7.82 11.27 3.84
N PRO A 51 8.65 12.35 3.92
CA PRO A 51 8.09 13.69 3.98
C PRO A 51 7.25 13.91 2.72
N LEU A 52 5.95 14.07 2.91
CA LEU A 52 5.05 14.50 1.85
C LEU A 52 5.39 15.97 1.56
N GLU A 53 5.80 16.25 0.33
CA GLU A 53 6.00 17.63 -0.12
C GLU A 53 4.70 18.45 -0.03
N ASN A 54 3.53 17.78 -0.07
CA ASN A 54 2.19 18.36 -0.02
C ASN A 54 1.34 17.76 1.12
N SER A 55 1.80 17.89 2.36
CA SER A 55 1.04 17.38 3.54
C SER A 55 -0.38 17.93 3.67
N ASN A 56 -0.62 19.16 3.19
CA ASN A 56 -1.93 19.81 3.22
C ASN A 56 -2.96 19.09 2.32
N LEU A 57 -2.52 18.50 1.21
CA LEU A 57 -3.43 17.77 0.29
C LEU A 57 -4.09 16.56 0.94
N LEU A 58 -3.43 15.92 1.88
CA LEU A 58 -4.01 14.76 2.57
C LEU A 58 -5.27 15.17 3.35
N GLY A 59 -5.21 16.29 4.08
CA GLY A 59 -6.35 16.86 4.83
C GLY A 59 -7.45 17.36 3.91
N GLU A 60 -7.09 18.02 2.81
CA GLU A 60 -8.04 18.51 1.82
C GLU A 60 -8.79 17.35 1.15
N LEU A 61 -8.08 16.33 0.69
CA LEU A 61 -8.68 15.14 0.08
C LEU A 61 -9.52 14.34 1.06
N PHE A 62 -9.10 14.23 2.33
CA PHE A 62 -9.90 13.61 3.38
C PHE A 62 -11.23 14.34 3.54
N THR A 63 -11.20 15.69 3.60
CA THR A 63 -12.41 16.52 3.71
C THR A 63 -13.30 16.35 2.47
N THR A 64 -12.71 16.36 1.29
CA THR A 64 -13.40 16.18 0.01
C THR A 64 -14.14 14.85 -0.06
N ILE A 65 -13.48 13.74 0.33
CA ILE A 65 -14.09 12.41 0.38
C ILE A 65 -15.21 12.37 1.40
N SER A 66 -14.97 12.91 2.62
CA SER A 66 -15.96 12.92 3.70
C SER A 66 -17.23 13.70 3.34
N HIS A 67 -17.10 14.77 2.55
CA HIS A 67 -18.22 15.58 2.08
C HIS A 67 -18.78 15.14 0.72
N ARG A 68 -18.26 14.06 0.15
CA ARG A 68 -18.71 13.49 -1.13
C ARG A 68 -18.71 14.55 -2.25
N GLN A 69 -17.57 15.17 -2.46
CA GLN A 69 -17.39 16.24 -3.45
C GLN A 69 -16.63 15.75 -4.68
N VAL A 70 -17.12 16.11 -5.86
CA VAL A 70 -16.36 15.96 -7.11
C VAL A 70 -15.27 17.01 -7.14
N VAL A 71 -14.10 16.66 -7.64
CA VAL A 71 -12.98 17.58 -7.80
C VAL A 71 -12.36 17.49 -9.18
N GLU A 72 -11.84 18.61 -9.64
CA GLU A 72 -10.88 18.66 -10.73
C GLU A 72 -9.49 18.44 -10.12
N LEU A 73 -8.80 17.40 -10.59
CA LEU A 73 -7.47 17.02 -10.16
C LEU A 73 -6.44 17.44 -11.20
N HIS A 74 -5.45 18.23 -10.81
CA HIS A 74 -4.26 18.53 -11.59
C HIS A 74 -3.14 17.58 -11.16
N TYR A 75 -2.62 16.79 -12.09
CA TYR A 75 -1.71 15.69 -11.84
C TYR A 75 -0.61 15.63 -12.88
N HIS A 76 0.61 15.36 -12.46
CA HIS A 76 1.73 15.15 -13.38
C HIS A 76 2.25 13.71 -13.34
N LYS A 77 2.70 13.19 -14.48
CA LYS A 77 3.33 11.87 -14.59
C LYS A 77 4.85 12.02 -14.53
N PHE A 78 5.51 11.10 -13.85
CA PHE A 78 6.97 10.95 -13.96
C PHE A 78 7.34 10.34 -15.31
N SER A 79 7.15 11.08 -16.36
CA SER A 79 7.47 10.69 -17.74
C SER A 79 8.36 11.74 -18.39
N SER A 80 9.13 11.32 -19.39
CA SER A 80 9.86 12.26 -20.24
C SER A 80 9.27 12.16 -21.66
N PRO A 81 8.68 13.22 -22.21
CA PRO A 81 8.51 14.56 -21.62
C PRO A 81 7.49 14.57 -20.46
N TYR A 82 7.62 15.58 -19.61
CA TYR A 82 6.67 15.86 -18.52
C TYR A 82 5.25 16.00 -19.08
N THR A 83 4.31 15.27 -18.50
CA THR A 83 2.92 15.25 -18.97
C THR A 83 2.00 15.65 -17.83
N GLU A 84 1.29 16.75 -18.00
CA GLU A 84 0.22 17.18 -17.12
C GLU A 84 -1.11 16.53 -17.54
N LEU A 85 -1.92 16.22 -16.55
CA LEU A 85 -3.25 15.66 -16.69
C LEU A 85 -4.21 16.47 -15.81
N THR A 86 -5.27 16.98 -16.42
CA THR A 86 -6.41 17.54 -15.68
C THR A 86 -7.60 16.62 -15.86
N VAL A 87 -8.22 16.18 -14.75
CA VAL A 87 -9.32 15.23 -14.78
C VAL A 87 -10.31 15.47 -13.65
N ASN A 88 -11.60 15.44 -13.97
CA ASN A 88 -12.66 15.45 -12.96
C ASN A 88 -12.83 14.05 -12.39
N ILE A 89 -12.83 13.95 -11.07
CA ILE A 89 -12.89 12.67 -10.36
C ILE A 89 -13.89 12.67 -9.22
N HIS A 90 -14.41 11.48 -8.91
CA HIS A 90 -15.11 11.16 -7.68
C HIS A 90 -14.11 10.47 -6.73
N PRO A 91 -13.54 11.16 -5.74
CA PRO A 91 -12.55 10.58 -4.83
C PRO A 91 -13.23 9.66 -3.82
N TYR A 92 -12.65 8.47 -3.57
CA TYR A 92 -13.26 7.45 -2.72
C TYR A 92 -12.43 7.03 -1.52
N LEU A 93 -11.11 6.86 -1.70
CA LEU A 93 -10.26 6.29 -0.65
C LEU A 93 -8.85 6.89 -0.69
N LEU A 94 -8.33 7.19 0.48
CA LEU A 94 -6.92 7.46 0.71
C LEU A 94 -6.28 6.21 1.32
N LYS A 95 -5.27 5.66 0.63
CA LYS A 95 -4.54 4.48 1.07
C LYS A 95 -3.06 4.79 1.23
N GLU A 96 -2.53 4.49 2.41
CA GLU A 96 -1.08 4.47 2.60
C GLU A 96 -0.53 3.11 2.18
N TYR A 97 0.53 3.10 1.37
CA TYR A 97 1.28 1.91 1.04
C TYR A 97 2.76 2.25 0.87
N ASN A 98 3.59 1.52 1.57
CA ASN A 98 5.03 1.66 1.50
C ASN A 98 5.52 3.12 1.72
N ARG A 99 4.93 3.81 2.71
CA ARG A 99 5.20 5.21 3.10
C ARG A 99 4.82 6.26 2.06
N ARG A 100 3.93 5.92 1.13
CA ARG A 100 3.32 6.84 0.19
C ARG A 100 1.81 6.80 0.31
N TRP A 101 1.19 7.96 0.11
CA TRP A 101 -0.24 8.07 0.05
C TRP A 101 -0.74 8.02 -1.39
N PHE A 102 -1.84 7.34 -1.56
CA PHE A 102 -2.51 7.14 -2.84
C PHE A 102 -3.98 7.51 -2.70
N LEU A 103 -4.50 8.18 -3.73
CA LEU A 103 -5.91 8.48 -3.89
C LEU A 103 -6.52 7.50 -4.90
N PHE A 104 -7.55 6.79 -4.49
CA PHE A 104 -8.41 6.01 -5.38
C PHE A 104 -9.65 6.82 -5.70
N ALA A 105 -9.95 6.98 -6.99
CA ALA A 105 -11.03 7.81 -7.49
C ALA A 105 -11.55 7.27 -8.82
N ALA A 106 -12.82 7.49 -9.15
CA ALA A 106 -13.31 7.25 -10.50
C ALA A 106 -13.25 8.52 -11.34
N ALA A 107 -12.78 8.42 -12.58
CA ALA A 107 -12.93 9.50 -13.54
C ALA A 107 -14.41 9.76 -13.84
N GLU A 108 -14.81 11.03 -13.90
CA GLU A 108 -16.19 11.41 -14.20
C GLU A 108 -16.61 10.99 -15.61
N SER A 109 -15.67 10.95 -16.56
CA SER A 109 -15.90 10.71 -17.97
C SER A 109 -16.34 9.29 -18.33
N ASP A 110 -15.67 8.28 -17.73
CA ASP A 110 -15.85 6.86 -18.08
C ASP A 110 -16.02 5.95 -16.87
N ARG A 111 -16.04 6.52 -15.68
CA ARG A 111 -16.21 5.84 -14.40
C ARG A 111 -15.10 4.83 -14.08
N LYS A 112 -14.01 4.91 -14.81
CA LYS A 112 -12.88 4.04 -14.56
C LYS A 112 -12.21 4.39 -13.24
N LEU A 113 -11.96 3.38 -12.41
CA LEU A 113 -11.20 3.54 -11.18
C LEU A 113 -9.73 3.79 -11.49
N LEU A 114 -9.20 4.86 -10.94
CA LEU A 114 -7.84 5.34 -11.10
C LEU A 114 -7.14 5.42 -9.74
N CYS A 115 -5.83 5.27 -9.76
CA CYS A 115 -4.97 5.43 -8.59
C CYS A 115 -3.96 6.56 -8.85
N PHE A 116 -3.99 7.55 -7.98
CA PHE A 116 -3.11 8.73 -8.06
C PHE A 116 -2.19 8.76 -6.84
N THR A 117 -0.90 8.97 -7.07
CA THR A 117 0.07 9.18 -5.98
C THR A 117 0.02 10.63 -5.52
N LEU A 118 -0.13 10.90 -4.23
CA LEU A 118 -0.33 12.26 -3.71
C LEU A 118 0.84 13.20 -4.01
N ASP A 119 2.06 12.69 -4.04
CA ASP A 119 3.28 13.46 -4.36
C ASP A 119 3.35 13.95 -5.82
N ARG A 120 2.38 13.55 -6.66
CA ARG A 120 2.22 13.99 -8.04
C ARG A 120 0.93 14.79 -8.30
N ILE A 121 0.19 15.11 -7.25
CA ILE A 121 -0.97 15.98 -7.32
C ILE A 121 -0.50 17.41 -7.10
N ASP A 122 -0.69 18.25 -8.10
CA ASP A 122 -0.30 19.66 -8.08
C ASP A 122 -1.38 20.52 -7.44
N ASN A 123 -2.65 20.20 -7.71
CA ASN A 123 -3.79 20.97 -7.21
C ASN A 123 -5.08 20.13 -7.21
N VAL A 124 -6.00 20.49 -6.32
CA VAL A 124 -7.34 19.90 -6.17
C VAL A 124 -8.35 21.05 -6.14
N VAL A 125 -9.27 21.10 -7.10
CA VAL A 125 -10.29 22.16 -7.18
C VAL A 125 -11.68 21.54 -6.99
N PRO A 126 -12.40 21.86 -5.90
CA PRO A 126 -13.75 21.36 -5.70
C PRO A 126 -14.72 21.83 -6.80
N LEU A 127 -15.59 20.93 -7.26
CA LEU A 127 -16.62 21.19 -8.26
C LEU A 127 -18.03 21.03 -7.65
N PRO A 128 -18.52 22.01 -6.89
CA PRO A 128 -19.76 21.87 -6.09
C PRO A 128 -21.01 21.71 -6.95
N SER A 129 -20.96 22.10 -8.23
CA SER A 129 -22.08 21.93 -9.17
C SER A 129 -22.17 20.52 -9.77
N HIS A 130 -21.13 19.69 -9.60
CA HIS A 130 -21.10 18.34 -10.12
C HIS A 130 -21.71 17.35 -9.13
N LYS A 131 -22.54 16.43 -9.65
CA LYS A 131 -23.17 15.42 -8.81
C LYS A 131 -22.17 14.32 -8.48
N TYR A 132 -21.87 14.16 -7.20
CA TYR A 132 -21.05 13.04 -6.73
C TYR A 132 -21.76 11.71 -6.93
N ILE A 133 -21.03 10.70 -7.34
CA ILE A 133 -21.50 9.33 -7.51
C ILE A 133 -20.62 8.42 -6.67
N ASP A 134 -21.24 7.65 -5.79
CA ASP A 134 -20.55 6.70 -4.91
C ASP A 134 -19.90 5.56 -5.70
N TYR A 135 -18.92 4.96 -5.08
CA TYR A 135 -18.39 3.68 -5.53
C TYR A 135 -19.44 2.58 -5.32
N GLU A 136 -19.58 1.68 -6.29
CA GLU A 136 -20.50 0.53 -6.17
C GLU A 136 -19.79 -0.58 -5.38
N GLY A 137 -20.31 -0.93 -4.21
CA GLY A 137 -19.73 -1.92 -3.29
C GLY A 137 -18.74 -1.32 -2.30
N GLU A 138 -17.98 -2.19 -1.67
CA GLU A 138 -16.95 -1.82 -0.68
C GLU A 138 -15.59 -1.65 -1.36
N ILE A 139 -15.08 -0.43 -1.42
CA ILE A 139 -13.82 -0.14 -2.12
C ILE A 139 -12.61 -0.89 -1.54
N ASN A 140 -12.66 -1.27 -0.28
CA ASN A 140 -11.58 -2.02 0.35
C ASN A 140 -11.47 -3.46 -0.15
N GLU A 141 -12.56 -4.07 -0.67
CA GLU A 141 -12.57 -5.42 -1.23
C GLU A 141 -11.63 -5.56 -2.44
N ILE A 142 -11.29 -4.45 -3.10
CA ILE A 142 -10.32 -4.44 -4.21
C ILE A 142 -8.94 -4.97 -3.76
N PHE A 143 -8.64 -4.83 -2.48
CA PHE A 143 -7.35 -5.21 -1.90
C PHE A 143 -7.34 -6.61 -1.29
N ASP A 144 -8.47 -7.31 -1.25
CA ASP A 144 -8.58 -8.67 -0.71
C ASP A 144 -7.76 -9.70 -1.51
N ASP A 145 -7.47 -9.38 -2.75
CA ASP A 145 -6.68 -10.21 -3.66
C ASP A 145 -5.52 -9.45 -4.34
N THR A 146 -5.18 -8.27 -3.81
CA THR A 146 -4.20 -7.36 -4.44
C THR A 146 -3.17 -6.87 -3.42
N ILE A 147 -1.90 -7.13 -3.65
CA ILE A 147 -0.82 -6.51 -2.87
C ILE A 147 -0.57 -5.11 -3.41
N GLY A 148 -0.54 -4.13 -2.50
CA GLY A 148 -0.19 -2.74 -2.85
C GLY A 148 -1.33 -1.91 -3.39
N VAL A 149 -1.09 -1.23 -4.50
CA VAL A 149 -1.96 -0.17 -5.03
C VAL A 149 -2.21 -0.25 -6.55
N THR A 150 -1.48 -1.12 -7.24
CA THR A 150 -1.67 -1.33 -8.69
C THR A 150 -2.77 -2.35 -8.93
N ILE A 151 -3.96 -1.87 -9.31
CA ILE A 151 -5.12 -2.70 -9.58
C ILE A 151 -5.01 -3.30 -10.99
N ASN A 152 -5.07 -4.61 -11.08
CA ASN A 152 -5.15 -5.34 -12.34
C ASN A 152 -6.50 -6.09 -12.43
N GLU A 153 -7.54 -5.37 -12.85
CA GLU A 153 -8.91 -5.92 -12.95
C GLU A 153 -9.01 -7.14 -13.87
N LYS A 154 -8.12 -7.24 -14.86
CA LYS A 154 -8.13 -8.33 -15.86
C LYS A 154 -7.36 -9.57 -15.40
N SER A 155 -6.54 -9.47 -14.37
CA SER A 155 -5.80 -10.61 -13.83
C SER A 155 -6.74 -11.49 -13.01
N PRO A 156 -6.74 -12.80 -13.23
CA PRO A 156 -7.38 -13.73 -12.31
C PRO A 156 -6.61 -13.77 -10.98
N VAL A 157 -7.28 -14.25 -9.95
CA VAL A 157 -6.62 -14.58 -8.67
C VAL A 157 -5.86 -15.90 -8.86
N TYR A 158 -4.59 -15.90 -8.53
CA TYR A 158 -3.71 -17.06 -8.56
C TYR A 158 -3.49 -17.60 -7.16
N ASN A 159 -3.60 -18.90 -6.97
CA ASN A 159 -3.06 -19.56 -5.80
C ASN A 159 -1.54 -19.73 -5.99
N ILE A 160 -0.77 -18.94 -5.28
CA ILE A 160 0.69 -18.84 -5.41
C ILE A 160 1.34 -19.63 -4.29
N VAL A 161 2.02 -20.72 -4.64
CA VAL A 161 2.77 -21.53 -3.69
C VAL A 161 4.23 -21.14 -3.74
N PHE A 162 4.82 -20.91 -2.57
CA PHE A 162 6.22 -20.57 -2.43
C PHE A 162 6.86 -21.22 -1.21
N TRP A 163 8.15 -21.43 -1.30
CA TRP A 163 8.99 -21.91 -0.22
C TRP A 163 9.77 -20.74 0.39
N VAL A 164 9.95 -20.79 1.71
CA VAL A 164 10.78 -19.84 2.45
C VAL A 164 11.82 -20.63 3.26
N SER A 165 13.05 -20.15 3.20
CA SER A 165 14.18 -20.77 3.89
C SER A 165 14.00 -20.84 5.42
N ASP A 166 14.80 -21.67 6.05
CA ASP A 166 14.82 -21.82 7.51
C ASP A 166 15.15 -20.50 8.25
N ILE A 167 15.90 -19.62 7.59
CA ILE A 167 16.29 -18.31 8.15
C ILE A 167 15.10 -17.35 8.20
N SER A 168 14.23 -17.34 7.18
CA SER A 168 13.17 -16.34 7.02
C SER A 168 11.76 -16.86 7.29
N LYS A 169 11.57 -18.18 7.47
CA LYS A 169 10.25 -18.81 7.60
C LYS A 169 9.38 -18.23 8.72
N ASP A 170 9.99 -17.95 9.88
CA ASP A 170 9.26 -17.46 11.04
C ASP A 170 8.94 -15.96 10.91
N TYR A 171 9.80 -15.20 10.23
CA TYR A 171 9.52 -13.82 9.85
C TYR A 171 8.31 -13.73 8.91
N VAL A 172 8.27 -14.57 7.87
CA VAL A 172 7.13 -14.61 6.92
C VAL A 172 5.87 -15.16 7.59
N ALA A 173 5.99 -16.08 8.55
CA ALA A 173 4.85 -16.59 9.30
C ALA A 173 4.21 -15.54 10.22
N THR A 174 5.03 -14.68 10.84
CA THR A 174 4.56 -13.66 11.79
C THR A 174 4.20 -12.32 11.10
N LYS A 175 4.73 -12.09 9.91
CA LYS A 175 4.38 -10.96 9.04
C LYS A 175 4.00 -11.49 7.66
N PRO A 176 2.76 -11.91 7.46
CA PRO A 176 2.29 -12.45 6.19
C PRO A 176 2.52 -11.47 5.03
N ILE A 177 2.85 -12.02 3.86
CA ILE A 177 2.98 -11.25 2.61
C ILE A 177 1.62 -10.69 2.18
N HIS A 178 0.55 -11.47 2.44
CA HIS A 178 -0.84 -11.10 2.17
C HIS A 178 -1.76 -11.77 3.19
N ASP A 179 -2.93 -11.19 3.45
CA ASP A 179 -3.90 -11.70 4.45
C ASP A 179 -4.42 -13.11 4.13
N SER A 180 -4.45 -13.47 2.84
CA SER A 180 -4.80 -14.84 2.40
C SER A 180 -3.72 -15.89 2.70
N GLN A 181 -2.56 -15.51 3.27
CA GLN A 181 -1.45 -16.44 3.46
C GLN A 181 -1.80 -17.62 4.35
N LYS A 182 -1.51 -18.81 3.85
CA LYS A 182 -1.68 -20.07 4.59
C LYS A 182 -0.37 -20.82 4.65
N ASN A 183 -0.13 -21.48 5.78
CA ASN A 183 0.97 -22.43 5.92
C ASN A 183 0.55 -23.78 5.32
N ILE A 184 1.36 -24.31 4.42
CA ILE A 184 1.15 -25.63 3.84
C ILE A 184 1.74 -26.68 4.77
N SER A 185 0.97 -27.71 5.12
CA SER A 185 1.35 -28.76 6.05
C SER A 185 0.75 -30.12 5.66
N GLY A 186 1.17 -31.18 6.35
CA GLY A 186 0.65 -32.54 6.14
C GLY A 186 1.02 -33.12 4.78
N SER A 187 0.07 -33.80 4.15
CA SER A 187 0.29 -34.53 2.89
C SER A 187 0.71 -33.64 1.71
N GLU A 188 0.26 -32.38 1.70
CA GLU A 188 0.63 -31.43 0.67
C GLU A 188 2.09 -31.00 0.83
N GLU A 189 2.53 -30.73 2.04
CA GLU A 189 3.93 -30.44 2.34
C GLU A 189 4.84 -31.61 1.97
N GLU A 190 4.46 -32.85 2.34
CA GLU A 190 5.21 -34.05 1.97
C GLU A 190 5.35 -34.23 0.46
N LYS A 191 4.29 -33.94 -0.30
CA LYS A 191 4.30 -33.95 -1.75
C LYS A 191 5.30 -32.93 -2.29
N LEU A 192 5.27 -31.69 -1.81
CA LEU A 192 6.19 -30.64 -2.24
C LEU A 192 7.64 -30.99 -1.91
N ARG A 193 7.93 -31.56 -0.72
CA ARG A 193 9.28 -32.00 -0.37
C ARG A 193 9.80 -33.13 -1.25
N ARG A 194 8.94 -34.02 -1.74
CA ARG A 194 9.31 -35.05 -2.73
C ARG A 194 9.63 -34.45 -4.11
N ILE A 195 8.87 -33.45 -4.52
CA ILE A 195 9.09 -32.77 -5.82
C ILE A 195 10.34 -31.90 -5.77
N TYR A 196 10.60 -31.24 -4.64
CA TYR A 196 11.71 -30.30 -4.44
C TYR A 196 12.65 -30.75 -3.30
N PRO A 197 13.42 -31.83 -3.47
CA PRO A 197 14.27 -32.37 -2.39
C PRO A 197 15.37 -31.42 -1.95
N SER A 198 15.80 -30.49 -2.79
CA SER A 198 16.74 -29.41 -2.44
C SER A 198 16.18 -28.40 -1.43
N LEU A 199 14.86 -28.31 -1.29
CA LEU A 199 14.16 -27.42 -0.35
C LEU A 199 13.79 -28.17 0.94
N SER A 200 14.67 -29.03 1.44
CA SER A 200 14.43 -29.93 2.59
C SER A 200 14.24 -29.21 3.92
N LYS A 201 14.82 -28.02 4.09
CA LYS A 201 14.66 -27.15 5.24
C LYS A 201 13.83 -25.93 4.88
N GLY A 202 13.14 -25.35 5.87
CA GLY A 202 12.26 -24.20 5.62
C GLY A 202 10.78 -24.60 5.63
N ARG A 203 9.93 -23.72 5.11
CA ARG A 203 8.46 -23.86 5.18
C ARG A 203 7.81 -23.46 3.85
N PHE A 204 6.71 -24.12 3.53
CA PHE A 204 5.92 -23.80 2.36
C PHE A 204 4.69 -22.98 2.77
N PHE A 205 4.36 -22.00 1.95
CA PHE A 205 3.20 -21.14 2.10
C PHE A 205 2.43 -21.04 0.80
N SER A 206 1.17 -20.65 0.91
CA SER A 206 0.37 -20.23 -0.24
C SER A 206 -0.30 -18.88 0.03
N ILE A 207 -0.50 -18.09 -1.02
CA ILE A 207 -1.32 -16.87 -1.02
C ILE A 207 -2.23 -16.87 -2.23
N ASP A 208 -3.37 -16.22 -2.11
CA ASP A 208 -4.33 -16.02 -3.20
C ASP A 208 -4.28 -14.54 -3.63
N CYS A 209 -3.64 -14.24 -4.76
CA CYS A 209 -3.42 -12.86 -5.22
C CYS A 209 -3.50 -12.72 -6.74
N LYS A 210 -3.88 -11.54 -7.22
CA LYS A 210 -3.74 -11.11 -8.60
C LYS A 210 -2.29 -10.74 -8.92
N GLU A 211 -1.89 -11.00 -10.18
CA GLU A 211 -0.59 -10.55 -10.67
C GLU A 211 -0.56 -9.03 -10.78
N ASN A 212 0.40 -8.40 -10.14
CA ASN A 212 0.74 -6.99 -10.31
C ASN A 212 2.24 -6.75 -10.00
N TYR A 213 2.68 -5.51 -10.19
CA TYR A 213 4.06 -5.11 -9.94
C TYR A 213 4.48 -5.32 -8.49
N GLU A 214 3.62 -4.96 -7.54
CA GLU A 214 3.92 -5.04 -6.11
C GLU A 214 4.06 -6.48 -5.61
N LEU A 215 3.25 -7.41 -6.13
CA LEU A 215 3.38 -8.84 -5.84
C LEU A 215 4.77 -9.36 -6.26
N ILE A 216 5.18 -9.09 -7.50
CA ILE A 216 6.47 -9.57 -8.00
C ILE A 216 7.62 -8.94 -7.22
N ARG A 217 7.53 -7.65 -6.92
CA ARG A 217 8.51 -6.94 -6.10
C ARG A 217 8.61 -7.53 -4.69
N GLU A 218 7.46 -7.82 -4.04
CA GLU A 218 7.45 -8.38 -2.69
C GLU A 218 8.07 -9.77 -2.68
N LEU A 219 7.69 -10.65 -3.60
CA LEU A 219 8.25 -11.99 -3.70
C LEU A 219 9.77 -11.98 -3.97
N THR A 220 10.26 -11.04 -4.80
CA THR A 220 11.69 -10.92 -5.12
C THR A 220 12.49 -10.22 -4.02
N SER A 221 11.84 -9.45 -3.13
CA SER A 221 12.52 -8.72 -2.05
C SER A 221 13.23 -9.62 -1.05
N PHE A 222 12.78 -10.87 -0.92
CA PHE A 222 13.39 -11.88 -0.07
C PHE A 222 14.67 -12.49 -0.68
N GLY A 223 14.97 -12.18 -1.94
CA GLY A 223 16.13 -12.71 -2.64
C GLY A 223 16.14 -14.24 -2.67
N LYS A 224 17.26 -14.87 -2.27
CA LYS A 224 17.42 -16.32 -2.24
C LYS A 224 16.60 -17.04 -1.15
N GLU A 225 16.04 -16.30 -0.23
CA GLU A 225 15.32 -16.86 0.93
C GLU A 225 13.87 -17.24 0.59
N LEU A 226 13.35 -16.84 -0.58
CA LEU A 226 12.02 -17.18 -1.06
C LEU A 226 12.09 -17.70 -2.51
N ILE A 227 11.41 -18.82 -2.77
CA ILE A 227 11.33 -19.41 -4.11
C ILE A 227 9.85 -19.66 -4.44
N VAL A 228 9.37 -19.07 -5.51
CA VAL A 228 8.03 -19.31 -6.06
C VAL A 228 8.02 -20.66 -6.78
N LEU A 229 7.06 -21.51 -6.43
CA LEU A 229 6.94 -22.88 -6.96
C LEU A 229 5.79 -23.02 -7.95
N SER A 230 4.71 -22.28 -7.76
CA SER A 230 3.57 -22.24 -8.68
C SER A 230 2.74 -20.96 -8.48
N PRO A 231 1.91 -20.56 -9.45
CA PRO A 231 1.81 -21.12 -10.80
C PRO A 231 3.02 -20.73 -11.67
N LYS A 232 3.19 -21.44 -12.78
CA LYS A 232 4.30 -21.23 -13.69
C LYS A 232 4.43 -19.80 -14.18
N LEU A 233 3.30 -19.12 -14.44
CA LEU A 233 3.28 -17.72 -14.85
C LEU A 233 4.01 -16.81 -13.83
N ILE A 234 3.66 -16.91 -12.56
CA ILE A 234 4.27 -16.07 -11.50
C ILE A 234 5.74 -16.45 -11.31
N GLN A 235 6.07 -17.73 -11.38
CA GLN A 235 7.45 -18.21 -11.33
C GLN A 235 8.29 -17.61 -12.47
N GLU A 236 7.77 -17.57 -13.70
CA GLU A 236 8.42 -16.98 -14.87
C GLU A 236 8.61 -15.46 -14.68
N ARG A 237 7.61 -14.74 -14.15
CA ARG A 237 7.75 -13.30 -13.86
C ARG A 237 8.86 -13.00 -12.85
N VAL A 238 8.90 -13.77 -11.77
CA VAL A 238 9.99 -13.65 -10.77
C VAL A 238 11.32 -13.98 -11.38
N PHE A 239 11.41 -15.03 -12.21
CA PHE A 239 12.64 -15.40 -12.89
C PHE A 239 13.12 -14.32 -13.87
N GLU A 240 12.23 -13.76 -14.69
CA GLU A 240 12.54 -12.64 -15.61
C GLU A 240 13.15 -11.45 -14.86
N TRP A 241 12.57 -11.10 -13.71
CA TRP A 241 13.07 -10.00 -12.87
C TRP A 241 14.51 -10.25 -12.36
N ILE A 242 14.77 -11.47 -11.88
CA ILE A 242 16.10 -11.88 -11.39
C ILE A 242 17.13 -11.92 -12.53
N ASP A 243 16.74 -12.47 -13.67
CA ASP A 243 17.60 -12.59 -14.86
C ASP A 243 18.00 -11.21 -15.41
N GLU A 244 17.06 -10.28 -15.50
CA GLU A 244 17.37 -8.90 -15.86
C GLU A 244 18.34 -8.23 -14.88
N LEU A 245 18.14 -8.43 -13.58
CA LEU A 245 19.04 -7.92 -12.55
C LEU A 245 20.44 -8.52 -12.71
N GLN A 246 20.54 -9.83 -12.90
CA GLN A 246 21.80 -10.53 -13.13
C GLN A 246 22.54 -9.98 -14.37
N LYS A 247 21.83 -9.83 -15.49
CA LYS A 247 22.42 -9.25 -16.74
C LYS A 247 22.99 -7.86 -16.50
N ARG A 248 22.32 -7.02 -15.73
CA ARG A 248 22.81 -5.67 -15.38
C ARG A 248 24.11 -5.75 -14.56
N TYR A 249 24.17 -6.61 -13.54
CA TYR A 249 25.36 -6.78 -12.72
C TYR A 249 26.55 -7.35 -13.51
N VAL A 250 26.32 -8.33 -14.38
CA VAL A 250 27.37 -8.88 -15.27
C VAL A 250 27.95 -7.79 -16.17
N LYS A 251 27.07 -6.94 -16.75
CA LYS A 251 27.49 -5.82 -17.60
C LYS A 251 28.36 -4.78 -16.87
N ILE A 252 28.09 -4.56 -15.57
CA ILE A 252 28.90 -3.66 -14.75
C ILE A 252 30.30 -4.29 -14.48
N LYS A 253 30.31 -5.57 -14.05
CA LYS A 253 31.57 -6.29 -13.77
C LYS A 253 32.52 -6.41 -14.99
N SER A 254 31.98 -6.45 -16.21
CA SER A 254 32.79 -6.50 -17.42
C SER A 254 33.43 -5.15 -17.80
N ARG A 255 33.12 -4.07 -17.06
CA ARG A 255 33.70 -2.72 -17.30
C ARG A 255 34.70 -2.31 -16.21
N THR A 256 34.84 -3.11 -15.17
CA THR A 256 35.88 -3.02 -14.12
C THR A 256 36.96 -4.05 -14.37
#